data_fb7e3ce6d638bd25d485eea0b8a133a0
#
_entry.id   fb7e3ce6d638bd25d485eea0b8a133a0
#
_cell.length_a   1.000
_cell.length_b   1.000
_cell.length_c   1.000
_cell.angle_alpha   90.00
_cell.angle_beta   90.00
_cell.angle_gamma   90.00
#
_symmetry.space_group_name_H-M   'P 1'
#
loop_
_entity.id
_entity.type
_entity.pdbx_description
1 polymer ?
#
loop_
_entity_poly.entity_id
_entity_poly.type
_entity_poly.pdbx_seq_one_letter_code
_entity_poly.pdbx_strand_id
1 'polypeptide(L)'
;MTGAAETRSLVIEKELPNPLEKVWRALTQGPLIKEWLMDNDLQPVVGHRFNFRSTPMPNWNGVIDCEVLVVEPNKKLSYSWSSLGLESVVVWTLAATSGGTLVRMEQSGFRPDQEANYRGANYGWQKFIGNLERVVAGLQ
;
A
#
# COMPACT_ATOMS: atom_id res chain seq x y z
N MET A 1 15.88 -18.54 -22.91
CA MET A 1 15.74 -17.90 -22.14
C MET A 1 14.60 -17.73 -21.67
N THR A 2 14.49 -17.61 -20.98
CA THR A 2 13.51 -17.55 -20.35
C THR A 2 12.68 -16.63 -20.62
N GLY A 3 12.01 -16.71 -21.24
CA GLY A 3 11.09 -15.83 -21.51
C GLY A 3 10.31 -15.28 -20.44
N ALA A 4 10.56 -15.68 -19.33
CA ALA A 4 9.82 -15.15 -18.24
C ALA A 4 10.16 -13.71 -18.11
N ALA A 5 9.18 -12.90 -18.22
CA ALA A 5 9.38 -11.51 -18.02
C ALA A 5 9.77 -11.29 -16.58
N GLU A 6 10.91 -10.69 -16.37
CA GLU A 6 11.31 -10.29 -15.05
C GLU A 6 10.42 -9.15 -14.61
N THR A 7 9.81 -9.29 -13.45
CA THR A 7 9.06 -8.19 -12.86
C THR A 7 10.00 -7.40 -11.96
N ARG A 8 9.65 -6.15 -11.70
CA ARG A 8 10.40 -5.35 -10.75
C ARG A 8 9.52 -4.83 -9.65
N SER A 9 10.15 -4.37 -8.59
CA SER A 9 9.46 -3.88 -7.41
C SER A 9 9.74 -2.40 -7.21
N LEU A 10 8.76 -1.74 -6.60
CA LEU A 10 8.89 -0.37 -6.15
C LEU A 10 8.98 -0.41 -4.64
N VAL A 11 10.03 0.18 -4.07
CA VAL A 11 10.22 0.20 -2.61
C VAL A 11 10.33 1.63 -2.14
N ILE A 12 9.58 1.98 -1.10
CA ILE A 12 9.68 3.29 -0.45
C ILE A 12 9.80 3.04 1.05
N GLU A 13 10.78 3.69 1.68
CA GLU A 13 10.97 3.61 3.12
C GLU A 13 10.90 5.00 3.72
N LYS A 14 10.30 5.11 4.89
CA LYS A 14 10.24 6.38 5.61
C LYS A 14 10.18 6.13 7.10
N GLU A 15 10.96 6.88 7.87
CA GLU A 15 10.87 6.82 9.32
C GLU A 15 9.85 7.84 9.80
N LEU A 16 8.90 7.40 10.63
CA LEU A 16 7.90 8.27 11.22
C LEU A 16 8.17 8.38 12.72
N PRO A 17 8.04 9.59 13.31
CA PRO A 17 8.30 9.76 14.73
C PRO A 17 7.09 9.37 15.59
N ASN A 18 6.53 8.17 15.33
CA ASN A 18 5.32 7.70 15.99
C ASN A 18 5.47 6.22 16.33
N PRO A 19 4.82 5.73 17.39
CA PRO A 19 4.95 4.32 17.78
C PRO A 19 4.28 3.37 16.80
N LEU A 20 4.79 2.14 16.78
CA LEU A 20 4.32 1.08 15.89
C LEU A 20 2.80 0.95 15.86
N GLU A 21 2.16 0.98 17.01
CA GLU A 21 0.72 0.75 17.06
C GLU A 21 -0.09 1.84 16.36
N LYS A 22 0.38 3.07 16.37
CA LYS A 22 -0.31 4.15 15.66
C LYS A 22 -0.19 3.98 14.16
N VAL A 23 0.99 3.61 13.69
CA VAL A 23 1.21 3.35 12.26
C VAL A 23 0.36 2.15 11.83
N TRP A 24 0.33 1.10 12.64
CA TRP A 24 -0.48 -0.09 12.34
C TRP A 24 -1.96 0.25 12.23
N ARG A 25 -2.46 1.08 13.14
CA ARG A 25 -3.87 1.51 13.07
C ARG A 25 -4.18 2.22 11.76
N ALA A 26 -3.28 3.11 11.34
CA ALA A 26 -3.48 3.85 10.09
C ALA A 26 -3.43 2.95 8.87
N LEU A 27 -2.71 1.82 8.93
CA LEU A 27 -2.61 0.86 7.83
C LEU A 27 -3.78 -0.13 7.79
N THR A 28 -4.50 -0.32 8.90
CA THR A 28 -5.47 -1.41 8.99
C THR A 28 -6.90 -0.98 9.26
N GLN A 29 -7.12 0.24 9.72
CA GLN A 29 -8.48 0.71 9.99
C GLN A 29 -9.00 1.49 8.79
N GLY A 30 -10.07 0.98 8.18
CA GLY A 30 -10.63 1.54 6.96
C GLY A 30 -10.86 3.06 7.00
N PRO A 31 -11.49 3.61 8.06
CA PRO A 31 -11.69 5.05 8.13
C PRO A 31 -10.39 5.85 8.13
N LEU A 32 -9.31 5.32 8.69
CA LEU A 32 -8.01 5.99 8.66
C LEU A 32 -7.35 5.85 7.30
N ILE A 33 -7.44 4.67 6.69
CA ILE A 33 -6.90 4.44 5.34
C ILE A 33 -7.54 5.40 4.35
N LYS A 34 -8.81 5.67 4.50
CA LYS A 34 -9.52 6.61 3.62
C LYS A 34 -8.88 8.00 3.66
N GLU A 35 -8.34 8.39 4.80
CA GLU A 35 -7.76 9.73 4.96
C GLU A 35 -6.41 9.89 4.28
N TRP A 36 -5.68 8.81 4.04
CA TRP A 36 -4.37 8.95 3.39
C TRP A 36 -4.28 8.24 2.04
N LEU A 37 -5.15 7.31 1.76
CA LEU A 37 -5.09 6.53 0.52
C LEU A 37 -6.36 6.67 -0.30
N MET A 38 -7.39 5.89 0.00
CA MET A 38 -8.64 5.88 -0.76
C MET A 38 -9.74 5.27 0.11
N ASP A 39 -10.98 5.48 -0.31
CA ASP A 39 -12.12 4.81 0.29
C ASP A 39 -11.94 3.30 0.13
N ASN A 40 -12.33 2.53 1.14
CA ASN A 40 -12.06 1.10 1.15
C ASN A 40 -12.95 0.38 2.17
N ASP A 41 -12.90 -0.97 2.11
CA ASP A 41 -13.56 -1.81 3.09
C ASP A 41 -12.59 -2.86 3.61
N LEU A 42 -11.33 -2.50 3.78
CA LEU A 42 -10.29 -3.40 4.28
C LEU A 42 -10.61 -3.87 5.68
N GLN A 43 -10.41 -5.15 5.94
CA GLN A 43 -10.37 -5.72 7.27
C GLN A 43 -9.10 -6.57 7.37
N PRO A 44 -8.35 -6.48 8.47
CA PRO A 44 -7.06 -7.18 8.58
C PRO A 44 -7.24 -8.66 8.89
N VAL A 45 -7.86 -9.37 7.96
CA VAL A 45 -8.11 -10.82 8.06
C VAL A 45 -7.63 -11.45 6.77
N VAL A 46 -6.75 -12.44 6.87
CA VAL A 46 -6.20 -13.13 5.70
C VAL A 46 -7.35 -13.74 4.89
N GLY A 47 -7.32 -13.53 3.58
CA GLY A 47 -8.36 -14.01 2.68
C GLY A 47 -9.50 -13.04 2.46
N HIS A 48 -9.59 -11.96 3.24
CA HIS A 48 -10.63 -10.96 3.05
C HIS A 48 -10.44 -10.24 1.72
N ARG A 49 -11.47 -10.22 0.90
CA ARG A 49 -11.45 -9.51 -0.38
C ARG A 49 -12.09 -8.14 -0.20
N PHE A 50 -11.44 -7.14 -0.75
CA PHE A 50 -11.91 -5.76 -0.65
C PHE A 50 -11.45 -4.98 -1.86
N ASN A 51 -11.83 -3.71 -1.94
CA ASN A 51 -11.27 -2.85 -2.97
C ASN A 51 -11.03 -1.45 -2.43
N PHE A 52 -10.10 -0.77 -3.08
CA PHE A 52 -9.93 0.67 -2.92
C PHE A 52 -10.74 1.36 -4.00
N ARG A 53 -11.39 2.45 -3.67
CA ARG A 53 -12.26 3.17 -4.59
C ARG A 53 -11.89 4.64 -4.63
N SER A 54 -11.74 5.14 -5.84
CA SER A 54 -11.44 6.54 -6.09
C SER A 54 -12.38 7.06 -7.17
N THR A 55 -12.23 8.32 -7.55
CA THR A 55 -13.05 8.90 -8.60
C THR A 55 -12.74 8.24 -9.93
N PRO A 56 -13.74 7.72 -10.67
CA PRO A 56 -13.48 7.14 -11.99
C PRO A 56 -12.89 8.16 -12.95
N MET A 57 -12.04 7.69 -13.85
CA MET A 57 -11.42 8.50 -14.88
C MET A 57 -11.71 7.88 -16.24
N PRO A 58 -11.49 8.59 -17.36
CA PRO A 58 -11.88 8.07 -18.68
C PRO A 58 -11.38 6.67 -19.00
N ASN A 59 -10.20 6.30 -18.52
CA ASN A 59 -9.63 4.99 -18.81
C ASN A 59 -9.56 4.09 -17.58
N TRP A 60 -10.29 4.42 -16.52
CA TRP A 60 -10.21 3.69 -15.27
C TRP A 60 -11.52 3.84 -14.48
N ASN A 61 -12.07 2.72 -14.04
CA ASN A 61 -13.33 2.73 -13.30
C ASN A 61 -13.18 3.17 -11.83
N GLY A 62 -12.01 3.52 -11.38
CA GLY A 62 -11.80 3.99 -10.01
C GLY A 62 -11.65 2.89 -8.98
N VAL A 63 -11.58 1.63 -9.40
CA VAL A 63 -11.56 0.49 -8.47
C VAL A 63 -10.26 -0.29 -8.57
N ILE A 64 -9.69 -0.62 -7.40
CA ILE A 64 -8.53 -1.49 -7.30
C ILE A 64 -8.96 -2.70 -6.49
N ASP A 65 -8.88 -3.89 -7.10
CA ASP A 65 -9.30 -5.13 -6.43
C ASP A 65 -8.17 -5.71 -5.61
N CYS A 66 -8.46 -6.12 -4.39
CA CYS A 66 -7.46 -6.56 -3.43
C CYS A 66 -7.93 -7.77 -2.64
N GLU A 67 -6.95 -8.51 -2.13
CA GLU A 67 -7.19 -9.59 -1.18
C GLU A 67 -6.08 -9.54 -0.12
N VAL A 68 -6.45 -9.63 1.15
CA VAL A 68 -5.47 -9.63 2.25
C VAL A 68 -4.71 -10.96 2.24
N LEU A 69 -3.39 -10.88 2.19
CA LEU A 69 -2.52 -12.04 2.10
C LEU A 69 -1.77 -12.36 3.39
N VAL A 70 -1.32 -11.34 4.12
CA VAL A 70 -0.55 -11.51 5.37
C VAL A 70 -1.01 -10.47 6.38
N VAL A 71 -1.20 -10.90 7.62
CA VAL A 71 -1.49 -9.98 8.74
C VAL A 71 -0.65 -10.43 9.93
N GLU A 72 0.36 -9.64 10.29
CA GLU A 72 1.17 -9.82 11.49
C GLU A 72 1.09 -8.51 12.26
N PRO A 73 0.28 -8.43 13.32
CA PRO A 73 0.02 -7.18 14.02
C PRO A 73 1.29 -6.41 14.39
N ASN A 74 1.28 -5.13 14.09
CA ASN A 74 2.39 -4.20 14.34
C ASN A 74 3.67 -4.54 13.59
N LYS A 75 3.61 -5.44 12.60
CA LYS A 75 4.81 -5.90 11.93
C LYS A 75 4.68 -5.97 10.42
N LYS A 76 3.63 -6.60 9.88
CA LYS A 76 3.53 -6.83 8.44
C LYS A 76 2.08 -6.93 7.99
N LEU A 77 1.78 -6.23 6.91
CA LEU A 77 0.49 -6.31 6.23
C LEU A 77 0.75 -6.45 4.74
N SER A 78 0.11 -7.41 4.10
CA SER A 78 0.25 -7.58 2.66
C SER A 78 -1.11 -7.83 2.01
N TYR A 79 -1.31 -7.28 0.81
CA TYR A 79 -2.51 -7.53 0.03
C TYR A 79 -2.18 -7.46 -1.46
N SER A 80 -2.99 -8.15 -2.26
CA SER A 80 -2.87 -8.04 -3.70
C SER A 80 -3.45 -6.69 -4.15
N TRP A 81 -3.01 -6.25 -5.32
CA TRP A 81 -3.41 -4.94 -5.85
C TRP A 81 -3.55 -5.10 -7.36
N SER A 82 -4.78 -5.19 -7.83
CA SER A 82 -5.06 -5.45 -9.25
C SER A 82 -5.88 -4.32 -9.86
N SER A 83 -5.35 -3.71 -10.90
CA SER A 83 -6.04 -2.63 -11.60
C SER A 83 -5.36 -2.37 -12.94
N LEU A 84 -6.14 -2.06 -13.97
CA LEU A 84 -5.63 -1.67 -15.29
C LEU A 84 -4.63 -2.67 -15.87
N GLY A 85 -4.89 -3.96 -15.68
CA GLY A 85 -4.01 -5.01 -16.19
C GLY A 85 -2.77 -5.27 -15.35
N LEU A 86 -2.59 -4.50 -14.28
CA LEU A 86 -1.49 -4.72 -13.36
C LEU A 86 -1.92 -5.71 -12.28
N GLU A 87 -1.17 -6.80 -12.15
CA GLU A 87 -1.37 -7.76 -11.07
C GLU A 87 -0.14 -7.62 -10.18
N SER A 88 -0.34 -7.08 -8.98
CA SER A 88 0.79 -6.81 -8.09
C SER A 88 0.47 -7.17 -6.65
N VAL A 89 1.49 -7.12 -5.80
CA VAL A 89 1.36 -7.35 -4.37
C VAL A 89 1.99 -6.19 -3.64
N VAL A 90 1.28 -5.66 -2.65
CA VAL A 90 1.78 -4.60 -1.77
C VAL A 90 2.13 -5.22 -0.43
N VAL A 91 3.32 -4.92 0.09
CA VAL A 91 3.77 -5.39 1.40
C VAL A 91 4.20 -4.20 2.23
N TRP A 92 3.58 -4.08 3.39
CA TRP A 92 3.96 -3.09 4.40
C TRP A 92 4.70 -3.78 5.52
N THR A 93 5.89 -3.31 5.85
CA THR A 93 6.62 -3.82 7.02
C THR A 93 6.96 -2.66 7.95
N LEU A 94 6.88 -2.92 9.23
CA LEU A 94 7.13 -1.94 10.27
C LEU A 94 8.24 -2.43 11.19
N ALA A 95 9.15 -1.53 11.56
CA ALA A 95 10.22 -1.85 12.51
C ALA A 95 10.37 -0.68 13.48
N ALA A 96 10.46 -0.98 14.76
CA ALA A 96 10.67 0.05 15.76
C ALA A 96 12.07 0.65 15.60
N THR A 97 12.15 1.97 15.74
CA THR A 97 13.44 2.68 15.75
C THR A 97 13.56 3.47 17.04
N SER A 98 14.72 4.03 17.28
CA SER A 98 14.91 4.84 18.49
C SER A 98 14.02 6.08 18.50
N GLY A 99 13.61 6.57 17.34
CA GLY A 99 12.78 7.77 17.24
C GLY A 99 11.35 7.49 16.81
N GLY A 100 10.96 6.23 16.57
CA GLY A 100 9.60 5.93 16.12
C GLY A 100 9.48 4.62 15.38
N THR A 101 9.07 4.68 14.11
CA THR A 101 8.82 3.49 13.29
C THR A 101 9.39 3.69 11.89
N LEU A 102 10.16 2.71 11.43
CA LEU A 102 10.54 2.65 10.02
C LEU A 102 9.43 1.93 9.27
N VAL A 103 8.83 2.62 8.31
CA VAL A 103 7.77 2.09 7.45
C VAL A 103 8.38 1.76 6.09
N ARG A 104 8.19 0.52 5.63
CA ARG A 104 8.64 0.11 4.31
C ARG A 104 7.45 -0.40 3.52
N MET A 105 7.26 0.16 2.34
CA MET A 105 6.24 -0.31 1.40
C MET A 105 6.95 -0.90 0.19
N GLU A 106 6.52 -2.07 -0.24
CA GLU A 106 7.01 -2.67 -1.47
C GLU A 106 5.84 -3.11 -2.32
N GLN A 107 5.81 -2.65 -3.58
CA GLN A 107 4.84 -3.15 -4.55
C GLN A 107 5.61 -3.89 -5.63
N SER A 108 5.31 -5.18 -5.81
CA SER A 108 6.01 -6.04 -6.75
C SER A 108 5.07 -6.57 -7.81
N GLY A 109 5.61 -6.95 -8.96
CA GLY A 109 4.83 -7.51 -10.05
C GLY A 109 4.76 -6.62 -11.29
N PHE A 110 5.52 -5.52 -11.35
CA PHE A 110 5.53 -4.66 -12.54
C PHE A 110 6.28 -5.36 -13.67
N ARG A 111 5.58 -5.62 -14.77
CA ARG A 111 6.21 -6.23 -15.94
C ARG A 111 6.99 -5.19 -16.75
N PRO A 112 7.96 -5.62 -17.59
CA PRO A 112 8.73 -4.68 -18.39
C PRO A 112 7.88 -3.79 -19.30
N ASP A 113 6.71 -4.26 -19.74
CA ASP A 113 5.82 -3.49 -20.59
C ASP A 113 4.90 -2.55 -19.79
N GLN A 114 5.12 -2.43 -18.50
CA GLN A 114 4.27 -1.60 -17.63
C GLN A 114 5.04 -0.41 -17.03
N GLU A 115 5.91 0.17 -17.81
CA GLU A 115 6.70 1.31 -17.34
C GLU A 115 5.81 2.48 -16.87
N ALA A 116 4.74 2.77 -17.59
CA ALA A 116 3.83 3.84 -17.20
C ALA A 116 3.14 3.54 -15.86
N ASN A 117 2.75 2.26 -15.64
CA ASN A 117 2.16 1.86 -14.36
C ASN A 117 3.18 2.05 -13.23
N TYR A 118 4.44 1.67 -13.46
CA TYR A 118 5.50 1.80 -12.47
C TYR A 118 5.74 3.27 -12.10
N ARG A 119 5.84 4.15 -13.09
CA ARG A 119 6.07 5.58 -12.84
C ARG A 119 4.89 6.21 -12.10
N GLY A 120 3.67 5.87 -12.51
CA GLY A 120 2.48 6.37 -11.85
C GLY A 120 2.39 5.90 -10.42
N ALA A 121 2.72 4.63 -10.16
CA ALA A 121 2.72 4.07 -8.82
C ALA A 121 3.76 4.78 -7.95
N ASN A 122 4.96 5.00 -8.46
CA ASN A 122 6.00 5.70 -7.70
C ASN A 122 5.54 7.10 -7.29
N TYR A 123 4.97 7.84 -8.23
CA TYR A 123 4.45 9.18 -7.94
C TYR A 123 3.32 9.12 -6.90
N GLY A 124 2.38 8.20 -7.09
CA GLY A 124 1.23 8.07 -6.21
C GLY A 124 1.62 7.65 -4.80
N TRP A 125 2.51 6.66 -4.68
CA TRP A 125 2.93 6.20 -3.35
C TRP A 125 3.70 7.25 -2.58
N GLN A 126 4.53 8.06 -3.24
CA GLN A 126 5.22 9.16 -2.57
C GLN A 126 4.20 10.10 -1.93
N LYS A 127 3.14 10.42 -2.66
CA LYS A 127 2.08 11.28 -2.17
C LYS A 127 1.30 10.62 -1.03
N PHE A 128 0.92 9.35 -1.21
CA PHE A 128 0.14 8.63 -0.20
C PHE A 128 0.92 8.46 1.10
N ILE A 129 2.21 8.16 1.02
CA ILE A 129 3.03 7.99 2.21
C ILE A 129 3.20 9.34 2.94
N GLY A 130 3.28 10.44 2.21
CA GLY A 130 3.25 11.76 2.83
C GLY A 130 1.94 12.04 3.56
N ASN A 131 0.81 11.60 2.99
CA ASN A 131 -0.48 11.71 3.64
C ASN A 131 -0.55 10.81 4.89
N LEU A 132 0.00 9.59 4.79
CA LEU A 132 0.06 8.66 5.92
C LEU A 132 0.79 9.29 7.11
N GLU A 133 1.90 9.94 6.84
CA GLU A 133 2.66 10.62 7.89
C GLU A 133 1.79 11.64 8.63
N ARG A 134 1.01 12.44 7.89
CA ARG A 134 0.12 13.43 8.49
C ARG A 134 -0.99 12.80 9.32
N VAL A 135 -1.58 11.72 8.82
CA VAL A 135 -2.66 11.02 9.52
C VAL A 135 -2.13 10.44 10.83
N VAL A 136 -0.99 9.76 10.78
CA VAL A 136 -0.40 9.14 11.97
C VAL A 136 -0.03 10.22 13.00
N ALA A 137 0.51 11.34 12.55
CA ALA A 137 0.89 12.44 13.45
C ALA A 137 -0.32 13.02 14.21
N GLY A 138 -1.52 12.93 13.61
CA GLY A 138 -2.73 13.43 14.24
C GLY A 138 -3.46 12.43 15.12
N LEU A 139 -2.98 11.18 15.22
CA LEU A 139 -3.68 10.18 16.04
C LEU A 139 -3.37 10.35 17.52
N GLN A 140 -4.39 10.11 18.33
CA GLN A 140 -4.27 10.18 19.79
C GLN A 140 -3.76 8.86 20.37
#